data_a0052f2499b4c25f0851e90446b44e18
#
_entry.id   a0052f2499b4c25f0851e90446b44e18
#
_cell.length_a   1.000
_cell.length_b   1.000
_cell.length_c   1.000
_cell.angle_alpha   90.00
_cell.angle_beta   90.00
_cell.angle_gamma   90.00
#
_symmetry.space_group_name_H-M   'P 1'
#
loop_
_entity.id
_entity.type
_entity.pdbx_description
1 polymer ?
#
loop_
_entity_poly.entity_id
_entity_poly.type
_entity_poly.pdbx_seq_one_letter_code
_entity_poly.pdbx_strand_id
1 'polypeptide(L)'
;MTVYSNTQIRQAIEEGTIVCVPFNDAHVSEASLDFTLGHYFYKQEHDAKSAVYNPFDEEDVHRYFKGPLEAMPHKQWCENNGYTLFANIPEDHPIIVLQPGERILAHTHEFIGIRAHAGACAVRSRSPRGPQRVAVCFDAGWVDPGYINRITLEIYNLNKHEAVVLPVGERMGQLVFMTSGPVDGSYAAGRKGMSGNYQ
;
A
#
# COMPACT_ATOMS: atom_id res chain seq x y z
N MET A 1 -0.53 -20.28 15.97
CA MET A 1 -0.24 -19.30 14.93
C MET A 1 1.27 -19.17 14.85
N THR A 2 1.86 -19.46 13.70
CA THR A 2 3.32 -19.46 13.48
C THR A 2 3.64 -18.55 12.31
N VAL A 3 4.70 -17.77 12.41
CA VAL A 3 5.17 -16.90 11.32
C VAL A 3 5.94 -17.74 10.31
N TYR A 4 5.74 -17.50 9.03
CA TYR A 4 6.50 -18.13 7.95
C TYR A 4 7.93 -17.60 7.93
N SER A 5 8.90 -18.51 7.89
CA SER A 5 10.30 -18.17 7.61
C SER A 5 10.50 -17.89 6.10
N ASN A 6 11.65 -17.33 5.73
CA ASN A 6 11.98 -17.09 4.32
C ASN A 6 11.93 -18.33 3.44
N THR A 7 12.37 -19.48 3.95
CA THR A 7 12.28 -20.76 3.22
C THR A 7 10.83 -21.18 3.02
N GLN A 8 9.99 -21.02 4.04
CA GLN A 8 8.56 -21.33 3.95
C GLN A 8 7.82 -20.36 3.02
N ILE A 9 8.20 -19.07 3.00
CA ILE A 9 7.63 -18.08 2.07
C ILE A 9 7.94 -18.48 0.62
N ARG A 10 9.20 -18.82 0.30
CA ARG A 10 9.58 -19.26 -1.05
C ARG A 10 8.84 -20.52 -1.47
N GLN A 11 8.83 -21.53 -0.61
CA GLN A 11 8.10 -22.78 -0.86
C GLN A 11 6.61 -22.50 -1.09
N ALA A 12 5.98 -21.66 -0.25
CA ALA A 12 4.57 -21.33 -0.37
C ALA A 12 4.24 -20.55 -1.65
N ILE A 13 5.19 -19.75 -2.18
CA ILE A 13 5.07 -19.07 -3.47
C ILE A 13 5.17 -20.10 -4.61
N GLU A 14 6.13 -21.00 -4.58
CA GLU A 14 6.28 -22.08 -5.56
C GLU A 14 5.03 -22.98 -5.63
N GLU A 15 4.45 -23.30 -4.48
CA GLU A 15 3.21 -24.07 -4.37
C GLU A 15 1.94 -23.28 -4.72
N GLY A 16 2.04 -21.95 -4.92
CA GLY A 16 0.92 -21.07 -5.18
C GLY A 16 0.01 -20.83 -3.96
N THR A 17 0.46 -21.15 -2.77
CA THR A 17 -0.22 -20.90 -1.49
C THR A 17 -0.13 -19.44 -1.09
N ILE A 18 1.05 -18.84 -1.25
CA ILE A 18 1.26 -17.38 -1.27
C ILE A 18 1.31 -16.96 -2.73
N VAL A 19 0.56 -15.93 -3.07
CA VAL A 19 0.59 -15.30 -4.40
C VAL A 19 1.34 -13.99 -4.29
N CYS A 20 2.31 -13.75 -5.18
CA CYS A 20 3.00 -12.48 -5.35
C CYS A 20 3.36 -12.31 -6.83
N VAL A 21 2.74 -11.35 -7.50
CA VAL A 21 2.96 -11.10 -8.95
C VAL A 21 3.06 -9.59 -9.20
N PRO A 22 4.20 -9.11 -9.73
CA PRO A 22 5.43 -9.85 -10.01
C PRO A 22 6.16 -10.26 -8.73
N PHE A 23 6.88 -11.37 -8.76
CA PHE A 23 7.70 -11.83 -7.65
C PHE A 23 9.17 -11.46 -7.85
N ASN A 24 9.81 -10.97 -6.79
CA ASN A 24 11.25 -10.71 -6.74
C ASN A 24 11.82 -11.36 -5.48
N ASP A 25 12.68 -12.38 -5.64
CA ASP A 25 13.29 -13.10 -4.53
C ASP A 25 14.15 -12.22 -3.61
N ALA A 26 14.73 -11.13 -4.14
CA ALA A 26 15.47 -10.16 -3.35
C ALA A 26 14.60 -9.39 -2.33
N HIS A 27 13.27 -9.49 -2.44
CA HIS A 27 12.33 -8.90 -1.50
C HIS A 27 11.96 -9.83 -0.33
N VAL A 28 12.41 -11.10 -0.35
CA VAL A 28 12.21 -12.04 0.76
C VAL A 28 13.25 -11.78 1.84
N SER A 29 12.78 -11.33 3.00
CA SER A 29 13.58 -11.22 4.22
C SER A 29 13.40 -12.45 5.10
N GLU A 30 14.00 -12.49 6.29
CA GLU A 30 14.03 -13.67 7.18
C GLU A 30 12.65 -14.24 7.51
N ALA A 31 11.65 -13.37 7.69
CA ALA A 31 10.28 -13.75 8.06
C ALA A 31 9.22 -12.83 7.45
N SER A 32 9.52 -12.22 6.32
CA SER A 32 8.61 -11.29 5.63
C SER A 32 8.91 -11.20 4.14
N LEU A 33 7.96 -10.67 3.39
CA LEU A 33 8.09 -10.33 1.98
C LEU A 33 7.82 -8.84 1.80
N ASP A 34 8.81 -8.10 1.30
CA ASP A 34 8.63 -6.69 0.99
C ASP A 34 7.72 -6.50 -0.22
N PHE A 35 6.93 -5.44 -0.18
CA PHE A 35 6.12 -4.98 -1.32
C PHE A 35 6.52 -3.57 -1.74
N THR A 36 6.18 -3.22 -2.98
CA THR A 36 6.56 -1.95 -3.59
C THR A 36 5.35 -1.06 -3.89
N LEU A 37 5.60 0.24 -4.07
CA LEU A 37 4.58 1.23 -4.36
C LEU A 37 4.07 1.10 -5.79
N GLY A 38 2.76 1.08 -5.97
CA GLY A 38 2.09 1.13 -7.27
C GLY A 38 1.98 2.55 -7.85
N HIS A 39 1.45 2.64 -9.06
CA HIS A 39 1.37 3.89 -9.84
C HIS A 39 0.17 4.77 -9.50
N TYR A 40 -0.92 4.19 -9.00
CA TYR A 40 -2.19 4.89 -8.82
C TYR A 40 -2.48 5.16 -7.36
N PHE A 41 -3.18 6.26 -7.09
CA PHE A 41 -3.56 6.62 -5.74
C PHE A 41 -4.81 7.50 -5.72
N TYR A 42 -5.51 7.51 -4.60
CA TYR A 42 -6.56 8.49 -4.29
C TYR A 42 -6.00 9.50 -3.32
N LYS A 43 -6.22 10.78 -3.63
CA LYS A 43 -5.80 11.88 -2.78
C LYS A 43 -6.96 12.32 -1.90
N GLN A 44 -6.69 12.48 -0.61
CA GLN A 44 -7.64 13.08 0.30
C GLN A 44 -7.63 14.60 0.13
N GLU A 45 -8.76 15.20 -0.23
CA GLU A 45 -8.90 16.63 -0.34
C GLU A 45 -9.78 17.18 0.78
N HIS A 46 -9.32 18.26 1.39
CA HIS A 46 -10.11 19.05 2.33
C HIS A 46 -10.97 20.04 1.55
N ASP A 47 -12.30 19.87 1.59
CA ASP A 47 -13.22 20.87 1.10
C ASP A 47 -13.57 21.85 2.23
N ALA A 48 -13.14 23.10 2.09
CA ALA A 48 -13.44 24.17 3.06
C ALA A 48 -14.94 24.46 3.23
N LYS A 49 -15.79 23.95 2.32
CA LYS A 49 -17.24 24.13 2.37
C LYS A 49 -17.95 23.15 3.30
N SER A 50 -17.31 22.06 3.68
CA SER A 50 -17.87 21.06 4.59
C SER A 50 -16.94 20.81 5.76
N ALA A 51 -17.41 21.15 6.96
CA ALA A 51 -16.68 20.88 8.20
C ALA A 51 -16.84 19.43 8.69
N VAL A 52 -17.69 18.63 8.02
CA VAL A 52 -18.00 17.27 8.43
C VAL A 52 -17.90 16.35 7.21
N TYR A 53 -17.23 15.23 7.39
CA TYR A 53 -17.17 14.13 6.45
C TYR A 53 -18.07 12.99 6.92
N ASN A 54 -19.01 12.57 6.07
CA ASN A 54 -19.87 11.42 6.35
C ASN A 54 -19.39 10.20 5.53
N PRO A 55 -18.71 9.22 6.15
CA PRO A 55 -18.20 8.05 5.42
C PRO A 55 -19.30 7.09 4.95
N PHE A 56 -20.56 7.31 5.32
CA PHE A 56 -21.70 6.50 4.91
C PHE A 56 -22.46 7.12 3.73
N ASP A 57 -22.06 8.29 3.28
CA ASP A 57 -22.61 9.00 2.13
C ASP A 57 -21.64 8.88 0.94
N GLU A 58 -22.11 8.26 -0.15
CA GLU A 58 -21.32 8.00 -1.34
C GLU A 58 -20.85 9.31 -2.00
N GLU A 59 -21.66 10.35 -2.01
CA GLU A 59 -21.29 11.66 -2.56
C GLU A 59 -20.18 12.31 -1.73
N ASP A 60 -20.26 12.20 -0.38
CA ASP A 60 -19.22 12.69 0.52
C ASP A 60 -17.91 11.91 0.36
N VAL A 61 -17.98 10.60 0.19
CA VAL A 61 -16.81 9.77 -0.07
C VAL A 61 -16.12 10.16 -1.36
N HIS A 62 -16.86 10.32 -2.47
CA HIS A 62 -16.32 10.75 -3.76
C HIS A 62 -15.77 12.18 -3.73
N ARG A 63 -16.39 13.06 -2.95
CA ARG A 63 -15.91 14.42 -2.75
C ARG A 63 -14.59 14.46 -1.96
N TYR A 64 -14.45 13.58 -0.97
CA TYR A 64 -13.31 13.54 -0.06
C TYR A 64 -12.09 12.85 -0.66
N PHE A 65 -12.30 11.79 -1.44
CA PHE A 65 -11.24 11.05 -2.13
C PHE A 65 -11.27 11.35 -3.63
N LYS A 66 -10.27 12.07 -4.11
CA LYS A 66 -10.09 12.35 -5.54
C LYS A 66 -9.17 11.31 -6.17
N GLY A 67 -9.61 10.79 -7.32
CA GLY A 67 -8.83 9.84 -8.09
C GLY A 67 -9.68 8.86 -8.89
N PRO A 68 -9.04 7.79 -9.41
CA PRO A 68 -7.60 7.52 -9.27
C PRO A 68 -6.72 8.55 -9.98
N LEU A 69 -5.69 9.01 -9.28
CA LEU A 69 -4.61 9.82 -9.84
C LEU A 69 -3.45 8.91 -10.20
N GLU A 70 -2.62 9.33 -11.14
CA GLU A 70 -1.44 8.60 -11.57
C GLU A 70 -0.17 9.31 -11.13
N ALA A 71 0.85 8.53 -10.72
CA ALA A 71 2.18 9.05 -10.43
C ALA A 71 2.77 9.73 -11.66
N MET A 72 3.36 10.91 -11.47
CA MET A 72 3.89 11.72 -12.56
C MET A 72 5.39 11.52 -12.73
N PRO A 73 5.94 11.55 -13.95
CA PRO A 73 7.38 11.57 -14.17
C PRO A 73 8.06 12.68 -13.35
N HIS A 74 9.19 12.35 -12.70
CA HIS A 74 9.89 13.23 -11.76
C HIS A 74 10.16 14.63 -12.35
N LYS A 75 10.70 14.68 -13.58
CA LYS A 75 10.96 15.94 -14.27
C LYS A 75 9.72 16.77 -14.47
N GLN A 76 8.67 16.15 -14.97
CA GLN A 76 7.39 16.84 -15.21
C GLN A 76 6.79 17.37 -13.90
N TRP A 77 6.87 16.59 -12.82
CA TRP A 77 6.40 17.03 -11.52
C TRP A 77 7.18 18.26 -11.02
N CYS A 78 8.51 18.24 -11.15
CA CYS A 78 9.36 19.35 -10.74
C CYS A 78 9.08 20.62 -11.57
N GLU A 79 8.95 20.50 -12.88
CA GLU A 79 8.62 21.62 -13.77
C GLU A 79 7.27 22.24 -13.41
N ASN A 80 6.25 21.41 -13.18
CA ASN A 80 4.90 21.87 -12.84
C ASN A 80 4.82 22.58 -11.47
N ASN A 81 5.74 22.27 -10.54
CA ASN A 81 5.71 22.77 -9.17
C ASN A 81 6.85 23.74 -8.84
N GLY A 82 7.71 24.07 -9.81
CA GLY A 82 8.81 25.04 -9.62
C GLY A 82 9.98 24.52 -8.77
N TYR A 83 10.22 23.20 -8.79
CA TYR A 83 11.32 22.57 -8.09
C TYR A 83 12.45 22.19 -9.04
N THR A 84 13.66 22.10 -8.51
CA THR A 84 14.79 21.45 -9.18
C THR A 84 14.67 19.93 -9.04
N LEU A 85 15.31 19.18 -9.93
CA LEU A 85 15.33 17.72 -9.88
C LEU A 85 15.90 17.22 -8.55
N PHE A 86 15.26 16.24 -7.97
CA PHE A 86 15.72 15.59 -6.75
C PHE A 86 16.86 14.63 -7.05
N ALA A 87 17.88 14.64 -6.20
CA ALA A 87 19.04 13.77 -6.36
C ALA A 87 18.65 12.28 -6.30
N ASN A 88 19.35 11.47 -7.08
CA ASN A 88 19.24 10.02 -7.10
C ASN A 88 17.87 9.46 -7.57
N ILE A 89 17.04 10.28 -8.23
CA ILE A 89 15.81 9.83 -8.88
C ILE A 89 15.94 10.17 -10.38
N PRO A 90 15.80 9.19 -11.29
CA PRO A 90 15.82 9.45 -12.74
C PRO A 90 14.73 10.44 -13.17
N GLU A 91 14.97 11.23 -14.23
CA GLU A 91 14.06 12.27 -14.70
C GLU A 91 12.68 11.74 -15.14
N ASP A 92 12.67 10.56 -15.73
CA ASP A 92 11.48 9.86 -16.24
C ASP A 92 10.80 8.96 -15.21
N HIS A 93 11.44 8.78 -14.03
CA HIS A 93 10.90 7.90 -12.99
C HIS A 93 9.60 8.48 -12.41
N PRO A 94 8.49 7.70 -12.35
CA PRO A 94 7.24 8.18 -11.77
C PRO A 94 7.35 8.34 -10.26
N ILE A 95 6.88 9.49 -9.76
CA ILE A 95 6.90 9.84 -8.33
C ILE A 95 5.52 10.28 -7.85
N ILE A 96 5.29 10.08 -6.55
CA ILE A 96 4.19 10.68 -5.79
C ILE A 96 4.81 11.58 -4.74
N VAL A 97 4.34 12.81 -4.63
CA VAL A 97 4.85 13.75 -3.61
C VAL A 97 3.74 14.08 -2.63
N LEU A 98 3.99 13.76 -1.36
CA LEU A 98 3.06 14.04 -0.25
C LEU A 98 3.48 15.30 0.48
N GLN A 99 2.56 16.25 0.58
CA GLN A 99 2.75 17.45 1.39
C GLN A 99 2.74 17.12 2.89
N PRO A 100 3.23 18.02 3.76
CA PRO A 100 3.15 17.84 5.21
C PRO A 100 1.73 17.53 5.68
N GLY A 101 1.56 16.45 6.44
CA GLY A 101 0.26 16.03 6.95
C GLY A 101 -0.69 15.44 5.92
N GLU A 102 -0.27 15.27 4.67
CA GLU A 102 -1.10 14.72 3.61
C GLU A 102 -1.23 13.19 3.72
N ARG A 103 -2.42 12.70 3.37
CA ARG A 103 -2.74 11.28 3.32
C ARG A 103 -3.24 10.90 1.93
N ILE A 104 -2.83 9.72 1.48
CA ILE A 104 -3.33 9.11 0.24
C ILE A 104 -3.72 7.65 0.49
N LEU A 105 -4.62 7.15 -0.35
CA LEU A 105 -4.83 5.72 -0.52
C LEU A 105 -4.10 5.29 -1.79
N ALA A 106 -2.96 4.64 -1.62
CA ALA A 106 -2.18 4.04 -2.70
C ALA A 106 -2.38 2.52 -2.72
N HIS A 107 -1.58 1.80 -3.48
CA HIS A 107 -1.63 0.35 -3.53
C HIS A 107 -0.25 -0.26 -3.72
N THR A 108 -0.14 -1.56 -3.43
CA THR A 108 1.06 -2.33 -3.77
C THR A 108 1.17 -2.49 -5.28
N HIS A 109 2.40 -2.47 -5.81
CA HIS A 109 2.64 -2.80 -7.23
C HIS A 109 2.26 -4.26 -7.50
N GLU A 110 2.53 -5.14 -6.56
CA GLU A 110 2.27 -6.57 -6.63
C GLU A 110 0.79 -6.89 -6.35
N PHE A 111 0.25 -7.87 -7.07
CA PHE A 111 -0.88 -8.67 -6.60
C PHE A 111 -0.32 -9.65 -5.58
N ILE A 112 -0.75 -9.55 -4.33
CA ILE A 112 -0.15 -10.29 -3.23
C ILE A 112 -1.19 -10.72 -2.20
N GLY A 113 -0.98 -11.89 -1.58
CA GLY A 113 -1.84 -12.42 -0.53
C GLY A 113 -1.58 -13.88 -0.26
N ILE A 114 -2.41 -14.46 0.58
CA ILE A 114 -2.33 -15.88 0.97
C ILE A 114 -3.69 -16.55 0.80
N ARG A 115 -3.71 -17.82 0.34
CA ARG A 115 -4.94 -18.57 0.17
C ARG A 115 -5.62 -18.85 1.51
N ALA A 116 -6.95 -18.91 1.51
CA ALA A 116 -7.78 -19.02 2.72
C ALA A 116 -7.42 -20.20 3.64
N HIS A 117 -7.02 -21.34 3.06
CA HIS A 117 -6.68 -22.54 3.83
C HIS A 117 -5.29 -22.51 4.48
N ALA A 118 -4.45 -21.51 4.14
CA ALA A 118 -3.06 -21.49 4.56
C ALA A 118 -2.77 -20.48 5.68
N GLY A 119 -3.57 -19.43 5.80
CA GLY A 119 -3.34 -18.43 6.85
C GLY A 119 -3.78 -17.03 6.49
N ALA A 120 -3.23 -16.08 7.20
CA ALA A 120 -3.43 -14.64 7.03
C ALA A 120 -2.10 -13.92 6.90
N CYS A 121 -2.12 -12.65 6.57
CA CYS A 121 -0.92 -11.83 6.65
C CYS A 121 -1.18 -10.45 7.27
N ALA A 122 -0.11 -9.84 7.75
CA ALA A 122 -0.15 -8.50 8.32
C ALA A 122 0.79 -7.57 7.56
N VAL A 123 0.27 -6.41 7.19
CA VAL A 123 1.05 -5.30 6.63
C VAL A 123 1.84 -4.63 7.74
N ARG A 124 3.13 -4.41 7.50
CA ARG A 124 4.04 -3.70 8.42
C ARG A 124 4.89 -2.70 7.66
N SER A 125 5.14 -1.54 8.27
CA SER A 125 6.13 -0.60 7.76
C SER A 125 7.53 -1.20 7.87
N ARG A 126 8.42 -0.84 6.94
CA ARG A 126 9.84 -1.21 7.04
C ARG A 126 10.58 -0.23 7.94
N SER A 127 11.59 -0.75 8.66
CA SER A 127 12.43 0.06 9.57
C SER A 127 13.05 1.30 8.90
N PRO A 128 13.55 1.27 7.64
CA PRO A 128 14.10 2.45 6.98
C PRO A 128 13.08 3.58 6.75
N ARG A 129 11.77 3.30 6.81
CA ARG A 129 10.71 4.32 6.66
C ARG A 129 10.40 5.09 7.94
N GLY A 130 10.75 4.54 9.10
CA GLY A 130 10.56 5.22 10.39
C GLY A 130 11.20 6.60 10.46
N PRO A 131 12.50 6.76 10.12
CA PRO A 131 13.17 8.06 10.10
C PRO A 131 12.58 9.05 9.09
N GLN A 132 11.97 8.56 7.99
CA GLN A 132 11.32 9.40 6.98
C GLN A 132 9.94 9.92 7.43
N ARG A 133 9.43 9.47 8.57
CA ARG A 133 8.11 9.82 9.11
C ARG A 133 6.96 9.58 8.14
N VAL A 134 7.04 8.51 7.39
CA VAL A 134 5.97 8.05 6.50
C VAL A 134 5.35 6.80 7.10
N ALA A 135 4.08 6.88 7.47
CA ALA A 135 3.28 5.70 7.80
C ALA A 135 2.76 5.08 6.50
N VAL A 136 2.82 3.76 6.38
CA VAL A 136 2.40 3.03 5.16
C VAL A 136 1.11 2.25 5.38
N CYS A 137 0.80 1.94 6.63
CA CYS A 137 -0.43 1.32 7.06
C CYS A 137 -0.74 1.87 8.44
N PHE A 138 -1.67 2.81 8.51
CA PHE A 138 -1.97 3.48 9.78
C PHE A 138 -2.95 2.66 10.61
N ASP A 139 -4.03 2.14 10.00
CA ASP A 139 -5.10 1.45 10.70
C ASP A 139 -5.31 0.01 10.25
N ALA A 140 -5.41 -0.24 8.95
CA ALA A 140 -5.87 -1.52 8.40
C ALA A 140 -4.71 -2.45 8.01
N GLY A 141 -3.91 -2.88 9.00
CA GLY A 141 -2.75 -3.75 8.79
C GLY A 141 -3.03 -5.24 8.70
N TRP A 142 -4.29 -5.67 8.79
CA TRP A 142 -4.65 -7.09 8.71
C TRP A 142 -5.18 -7.45 7.34
N VAL A 143 -4.66 -8.52 6.78
CA VAL A 143 -5.10 -9.09 5.50
C VAL A 143 -5.71 -10.45 5.76
N ASP A 144 -7.01 -10.54 5.55
CA ASP A 144 -7.80 -11.74 5.82
C ASP A 144 -7.36 -12.94 4.95
N PRO A 145 -7.57 -14.17 5.44
CA PRO A 145 -7.37 -15.38 4.67
C PRO A 145 -8.16 -15.36 3.36
N GLY A 146 -7.47 -15.62 2.25
CA GLY A 146 -8.08 -15.64 0.91
C GLY A 146 -8.15 -14.28 0.20
N TYR A 147 -7.71 -13.20 0.82
CA TYR A 147 -7.50 -11.95 0.11
C TYR A 147 -6.23 -12.05 -0.76
N ILE A 148 -6.41 -11.90 -2.06
CA ILE A 148 -5.32 -11.87 -3.04
C ILE A 148 -5.64 -10.75 -4.03
N ASN A 149 -4.98 -9.60 -3.87
CA ASN A 149 -5.13 -8.44 -4.73
C ASN A 149 -3.96 -7.47 -4.52
N ARG A 150 -3.95 -6.33 -5.19
CA ARG A 150 -3.16 -5.19 -4.77
C ARG A 150 -3.68 -4.71 -3.43
N ILE A 151 -2.79 -4.64 -2.44
CA ILE A 151 -3.18 -4.20 -1.09
C ILE A 151 -3.26 -2.69 -1.09
N THR A 152 -4.39 -2.15 -0.60
CA THR A 152 -4.54 -0.72 -0.37
C THR A 152 -3.60 -0.28 0.75
N LEU A 153 -2.86 0.78 0.50
CA LEU A 153 -1.89 1.36 1.43
C LEU A 153 -2.39 2.73 1.89
N GLU A 154 -2.58 2.87 3.18
CA GLU A 154 -2.90 4.15 3.82
C GLU A 154 -1.59 4.89 4.11
N ILE A 155 -1.10 5.65 3.14
CA ILE A 155 0.18 6.35 3.26
C ILE A 155 -0.05 7.74 3.82
N TYR A 156 0.66 8.07 4.89
CA TYR A 156 0.55 9.33 5.58
C TYR A 156 1.92 9.98 5.81
N ASN A 157 2.07 11.24 5.39
CA ASN A 157 3.26 12.03 5.70
C ASN A 157 3.12 12.65 7.09
N LEU A 158 3.83 12.10 8.06
CA LEU A 158 3.84 12.56 9.46
C LEU A 158 4.78 13.74 9.71
N ASN A 159 5.50 14.22 8.69
CA ASN A 159 6.30 15.44 8.81
C ASN A 159 5.39 16.67 8.93
N LYS A 160 5.84 17.63 9.71
CA LYS A 160 5.09 18.88 9.92
C LYS A 160 5.41 19.95 8.88
N HIS A 161 6.56 19.89 8.27
CA HIS A 161 7.11 20.96 7.45
C HIS A 161 7.62 20.51 6.09
N GLU A 162 8.03 19.24 5.94
CA GLU A 162 8.68 18.73 4.75
C GLU A 162 7.72 17.84 3.93
N ALA A 163 7.68 18.08 2.64
CA ALA A 163 7.10 17.14 1.70
C ALA A 163 8.01 15.91 1.54
N VAL A 164 7.42 14.76 1.24
CA VAL A 164 8.15 13.51 1.02
C VAL A 164 7.91 13.03 -0.39
N VAL A 165 9.01 12.69 -1.08
CA VAL A 165 8.98 12.10 -2.42
C VAL A 165 8.94 10.58 -2.28
N LEU A 166 7.98 9.96 -2.95
CA LEU A 166 7.77 8.52 -2.98
C LEU A 166 7.92 8.03 -4.43
N PRO A 167 9.08 7.45 -4.80
CA PRO A 167 9.24 6.84 -6.12
C PRO A 167 8.39 5.58 -6.24
N VAL A 168 7.72 5.42 -7.39
CA VAL A 168 7.00 4.18 -7.71
C VAL A 168 7.97 3.02 -7.82
N GLY A 169 7.55 1.83 -7.38
CA GLY A 169 8.43 0.66 -7.33
C GLY A 169 9.38 0.62 -6.13
N GLU A 170 9.42 1.68 -5.31
CA GLU A 170 10.22 1.68 -4.08
C GLU A 170 9.57 0.78 -3.02
N ARG A 171 10.40 0.05 -2.25
CA ARG A 171 9.93 -0.84 -1.18
C ARG A 171 9.32 -0.03 -0.04
N MET A 172 8.01 -0.14 0.13
CA MET A 172 7.24 0.67 1.09
C MET A 172 7.06 -0.03 2.43
N GLY A 173 6.77 -1.32 2.40
CA GLY A 173 6.47 -2.09 3.59
C GLY A 173 6.78 -3.56 3.39
N GLN A 174 6.29 -4.37 4.30
CA GLN A 174 6.48 -5.81 4.30
C GLN A 174 5.22 -6.53 4.75
N LEU A 175 5.01 -7.73 4.22
CA LEU A 175 3.98 -8.66 4.67
C LEU A 175 4.61 -9.73 5.55
N VAL A 176 4.04 -9.92 6.72
CA VAL A 176 4.35 -11.01 7.63
C VAL A 176 3.23 -12.05 7.49
N PHE A 177 3.55 -13.22 6.96
CA PHE A 177 2.59 -14.31 6.79
C PHE A 177 2.54 -15.19 8.04
N MET A 178 1.34 -15.66 8.37
CA MET A 178 1.07 -16.43 9.57
C MET A 178 0.11 -17.56 9.28
N THR A 179 0.37 -18.75 9.84
CA THR A 179 -0.60 -19.86 9.80
C THR A 179 -1.85 -19.51 10.62
N SER A 180 -3.02 -19.91 10.16
CA SER A 180 -4.26 -19.89 10.94
C SER A 180 -4.80 -21.30 11.15
N GLY A 181 -5.75 -21.47 12.05
CA GLY A 181 -6.59 -22.65 12.08
C GLY A 181 -7.52 -22.72 10.86
N PRO A 182 -8.33 -23.78 10.73
CA PRO A 182 -9.32 -23.88 9.67
C PRO A 182 -10.21 -22.64 9.61
N VAL A 183 -10.41 -22.11 8.40
CA VAL A 183 -11.27 -20.96 8.16
C VAL A 183 -12.50 -21.43 7.39
N ASP A 184 -13.69 -21.12 7.90
CA ASP A 184 -14.95 -21.37 7.20
C ASP A 184 -15.27 -20.17 6.27
N GLY A 185 -15.19 -20.41 4.97
CA GLY A 185 -15.34 -19.40 3.93
C GLY A 185 -14.03 -18.80 3.46
N SER A 186 -14.13 -17.79 2.61
CA SER A 186 -12.99 -17.00 2.13
C SER A 186 -13.38 -15.53 1.97
N TYR A 187 -12.41 -14.64 1.99
CA TYR A 187 -12.63 -13.21 1.75
C TYR A 187 -13.41 -12.95 0.44
N ALA A 188 -13.11 -13.72 -0.61
CA ALA A 188 -13.77 -13.59 -1.92
C ALA A 188 -15.25 -13.99 -1.90
N ALA A 189 -15.70 -14.76 -0.91
CA ALA A 189 -17.04 -15.37 -0.93
C ALA A 189 -18.16 -14.50 -0.35
N GLY A 190 -17.90 -13.31 0.21
CA GLY A 190 -19.04 -12.62 0.80
C GLY A 190 -18.88 -11.28 1.49
N ARG A 191 -17.71 -10.68 1.55
CA ARG A 191 -17.61 -9.34 2.15
C ARG A 191 -17.73 -8.24 1.09
N LYS A 192 -18.95 -7.76 0.87
CA LYS A 192 -19.18 -6.42 0.32
C LYS A 192 -18.86 -5.41 1.43
N GLY A 193 -17.58 -5.18 1.70
CA GLY A 193 -17.16 -4.11 2.58
C GLY A 193 -16.99 -2.81 1.80
N MET A 194 -16.95 -1.68 2.50
CA MET A 194 -16.70 -0.36 1.89
C MET A 194 -15.36 -0.29 1.13
N SER A 195 -14.40 -1.16 1.46
CA SER A 195 -13.14 -1.31 0.71
C SER A 195 -13.31 -1.85 -0.71
N GLY A 196 -14.43 -2.52 -1.01
CA GLY A 196 -14.75 -3.00 -2.37
C GLY A 196 -15.02 -1.89 -3.38
N ASN A 197 -15.26 -0.67 -2.92
CA ASN A 197 -15.52 0.47 -3.81
C ASN A 197 -14.25 1.16 -4.31
N TYR A 198 -13.08 0.79 -3.79
CA TYR A 198 -11.77 1.38 -4.16
C TYR A 198 -10.81 0.38 -4.82
N GLN A 199 -11.29 -0.78 -5.25
CA GLN A 199 -10.50 -1.83 -5.91
C GLN A 199 -10.79 -1.89 -7.40
#